data_0c535f9fcc9a03ef7deebd89b99397e0
#
_entry.id   0c535f9fcc9a03ef7deebd89b99397e0
#
_cell.length_a   1.000
_cell.length_b   1.000
_cell.length_c   1.000
_cell.angle_alpha   90.00
_cell.angle_beta   90.00
_cell.angle_gamma   90.00
#
_symmetry.space_group_name_H-M   'P 1'
#
loop_
_entity.id
_entity.type
_entity.pdbx_description
1 polymer ?
#
loop_
_entity_poly.entity_id
_entity_poly.type
_entity_poly.pdbx_seq_one_letter_code
_entity_poly.pdbx_strand_id
1 'polypeptide(L)'
;DVCSSDLMKTNTNSKYLIAVLIDGDNVSFERMEDIMGFVSRYGDAVIRRIYGDWTRKALSGWKETAREYGFRLVQASSYASGKNTTDIALVIDAMDILRDGRVDCFCLVASDGDYNPLAQRIREAGLKVLGYGEGKTPVSLIRSCSVFLYADRKENKTLENTPDFFIRRDMEFFDKAFQQAADGKEEVSLSLIGGSLKKMMPKFKVKRYGCKTLGKLYERLERYELVMTEKGVASAVRMKGRAVRQE
;
A
#
# COMPACT_ATOMS: atom_id res chain seq x y z
N ASP A 1 0.55 -36.93 28.81
CA ASP A 1 1.58 -36.09 29.44
C ASP A 1 2.29 -35.26 28.40
N VAL A 2 2.40 -33.97 28.76
CA VAL A 2 3.21 -32.94 28.17
C VAL A 2 2.66 -32.31 26.88
N CYS A 3 1.74 -31.41 27.06
CA CYS A 3 1.56 -30.24 26.24
C CYS A 3 2.88 -29.45 26.17
N SER A 4 3.49 -29.41 24.99
CA SER A 4 4.49 -28.40 24.66
C SER A 4 3.85 -27.38 23.76
N SER A 5 3.43 -26.31 24.38
CA SER A 5 3.08 -25.05 23.72
C SER A 5 4.37 -24.39 23.24
N ASP A 6 4.84 -24.74 22.05
CA ASP A 6 5.90 -23.98 21.43
C ASP A 6 5.33 -22.72 20.82
N LEU A 7 5.68 -21.62 21.45
CA LEU A 7 5.54 -20.25 20.96
C LEU A 7 6.10 -20.17 19.53
N MET A 8 5.22 -20.07 18.57
CA MET A 8 5.61 -19.61 17.24
C MET A 8 6.14 -18.17 17.36
N LYS A 9 7.45 -18.06 17.37
CA LYS A 9 8.15 -16.83 17.04
C LYS A 9 7.70 -16.45 15.63
N THR A 10 6.86 -15.45 15.52
CA THR A 10 6.52 -14.84 14.24
C THR A 10 7.78 -14.22 13.66
N ASN A 11 8.44 -14.98 12.80
CA ASN A 11 9.54 -14.51 11.99
C ASN A 11 8.93 -13.56 10.94
N THR A 12 9.10 -12.25 11.09
CA THR A 12 8.51 -11.18 10.30
C THR A 12 9.11 -11.05 8.89
N ASN A 13 9.40 -12.18 8.25
CA ASN A 13 9.90 -12.24 6.88
C ASN A 13 9.06 -13.17 5.99
N SER A 14 7.75 -13.32 6.28
CA SER A 14 6.86 -14.03 5.37
C SER A 14 6.59 -13.19 4.14
N LYS A 15 7.10 -13.63 3.00
CA LYS A 15 6.80 -13.07 1.69
C LYS A 15 5.33 -13.33 1.35
N TYR A 16 4.65 -12.33 0.77
CA TYR A 16 3.26 -12.47 0.31
C TYR A 16 3.16 -13.43 -0.89
N LEU A 17 2.05 -14.16 -0.95
CA LEU A 17 1.60 -14.83 -2.18
C LEU A 17 0.82 -13.80 -3.01
N ILE A 18 1.34 -13.43 -4.18
CA ILE A 18 0.88 -12.27 -4.94
C ILE A 18 0.18 -12.70 -6.23
N ALA A 19 -1.02 -12.14 -6.48
CA ALA A 19 -1.63 -12.16 -7.80
C ALA A 19 -1.22 -10.90 -8.57
N VAL A 20 -0.49 -11.06 -9.67
CA VAL A 20 -0.06 -9.98 -10.56
C VAL A 20 -1.01 -9.91 -11.75
N LEU A 21 -1.76 -8.82 -11.85
CA LEU A 21 -2.78 -8.58 -12.87
C LEU A 21 -2.40 -7.34 -13.67
N ILE A 22 -2.14 -7.51 -14.96
CA ILE A 22 -1.62 -6.46 -15.84
C ILE A 22 -2.67 -6.07 -16.88
N ASP A 23 -3.00 -4.79 -16.96
CA ASP A 23 -3.74 -4.19 -18.05
C ASP A 23 -2.82 -4.04 -19.26
N GLY A 24 -2.82 -5.04 -20.14
CA GLY A 24 -1.91 -5.09 -21.29
C GLY A 24 -2.28 -4.12 -22.42
N ASP A 25 -3.50 -3.60 -22.45
CA ASP A 25 -3.90 -2.58 -23.43
C ASP A 25 -3.28 -1.20 -23.12
N ASN A 26 -3.04 -0.91 -21.84
CA ASN A 26 -2.61 0.41 -21.35
C ASN A 26 -1.18 0.42 -20.77
N VAL A 27 -0.54 -0.75 -20.62
CA VAL A 27 0.84 -0.88 -20.12
C VAL A 27 1.75 -1.43 -21.22
N SER A 28 3.00 -0.93 -21.29
CA SER A 28 4.00 -1.45 -22.22
C SER A 28 4.63 -2.74 -21.68
N PHE A 29 4.80 -3.75 -22.55
CA PHE A 29 5.50 -4.99 -22.24
C PHE A 29 6.98 -4.76 -21.86
N GLU A 30 7.60 -3.68 -22.28
CA GLU A 30 8.97 -3.30 -21.93
C GLU A 30 9.15 -3.01 -20.42
N ARG A 31 8.04 -2.83 -19.70
CA ARG A 31 8.06 -2.60 -18.25
C ARG A 31 8.08 -3.88 -17.41
N MET A 32 8.08 -5.06 -18.04
CA MET A 32 7.95 -6.33 -17.32
C MET A 32 9.07 -6.54 -16.30
N GLU A 33 10.32 -6.22 -16.63
CA GLU A 33 11.44 -6.32 -15.70
C GLU A 33 11.23 -5.43 -14.46
N ASP A 34 10.83 -4.16 -14.65
CA ASP A 34 10.54 -3.22 -13.57
C ASP A 34 9.38 -3.73 -12.68
N ILE A 35 8.32 -4.26 -13.32
CA ILE A 35 7.15 -4.81 -12.62
C ILE A 35 7.55 -6.00 -11.75
N MET A 36 8.28 -6.96 -12.32
CA MET A 36 8.70 -8.14 -11.58
C MET A 36 9.74 -7.82 -10.51
N GLY A 37 10.65 -6.87 -10.77
CA GLY A 37 11.57 -6.33 -9.78
C GLY A 37 10.84 -5.63 -8.62
N PHE A 38 9.72 -4.96 -8.90
CA PHE A 38 8.86 -4.38 -7.86
C PHE A 38 8.17 -5.47 -7.02
N VAL A 39 7.52 -6.43 -7.66
CA VAL A 39 6.78 -7.52 -7.02
C VAL A 39 7.67 -8.37 -6.11
N SER A 40 8.87 -8.73 -6.59
CA SER A 40 9.81 -9.61 -5.88
C SER A 40 10.27 -9.06 -4.51
N ARG A 41 10.16 -7.74 -4.31
CA ARG A 41 10.47 -7.11 -3.00
C ARG A 41 9.44 -7.43 -1.93
N TYR A 42 8.23 -7.81 -2.33
CA TYR A 42 7.10 -8.06 -1.42
C TYR A 42 6.77 -9.53 -1.26
N GLY A 43 7.00 -10.34 -2.31
CA GLY A 43 6.65 -11.75 -2.25
C GLY A 43 6.80 -12.47 -3.56
N ASP A 44 6.13 -13.60 -3.64
CA ASP A 44 6.17 -14.50 -4.79
C ASP A 44 4.91 -14.34 -5.65
N ALA A 45 5.10 -14.08 -6.95
CA ALA A 45 4.01 -13.98 -7.91
C ALA A 45 3.49 -15.39 -8.25
N VAL A 46 2.46 -15.86 -7.56
CA VAL A 46 1.85 -17.18 -7.74
C VAL A 46 0.75 -17.19 -8.82
N ILE A 47 0.11 -16.05 -9.04
CA ILE A 47 -0.83 -15.84 -10.14
C ILE A 47 -0.29 -14.71 -11.01
N ARG A 48 -0.13 -14.99 -12.32
CA ARG A 48 0.45 -14.05 -13.28
C ARG A 48 -0.45 -13.99 -14.50
N ARG A 49 -1.16 -12.88 -14.70
CA ARG A 49 -2.12 -12.70 -15.80
C ARG A 49 -1.98 -11.34 -16.46
N ILE A 50 -2.08 -11.32 -17.78
CA ILE A 50 -2.09 -10.11 -18.60
C ILE A 50 -3.39 -10.12 -19.39
N TYR A 51 -4.13 -9.05 -19.36
CA TYR A 51 -5.42 -8.87 -19.99
C TYR A 51 -5.29 -7.94 -21.19
N GLY A 52 -5.88 -8.30 -22.31
CA GLY A 52 -5.82 -7.47 -23.52
C GLY A 52 -6.49 -8.13 -24.72
N ASP A 53 -6.65 -7.35 -25.77
CA ASP A 53 -7.12 -7.85 -27.07
C ASP A 53 -5.92 -8.31 -27.94
N TRP A 54 -5.56 -9.58 -27.85
CA TRP A 54 -4.40 -10.15 -28.53
C TRP A 54 -4.52 -10.27 -30.05
N THR A 55 -5.66 -9.85 -30.63
CA THR A 55 -5.83 -9.71 -32.08
C THR A 55 -5.15 -8.43 -32.60
N ARG A 56 -4.88 -7.47 -31.73
CA ARG A 56 -4.24 -6.21 -32.06
C ARG A 56 -2.74 -6.36 -32.25
N LYS A 57 -2.22 -6.00 -33.42
CA LYS A 57 -0.77 -6.06 -33.73
C LYS A 57 0.10 -5.29 -32.73
N ALA A 58 -0.40 -4.16 -32.21
CA ALA A 58 0.32 -3.33 -31.25
C ALA A 58 0.67 -4.08 -29.96
N LEU A 59 -0.07 -5.14 -29.61
CA LEU A 59 0.14 -5.93 -28.40
C LEU A 59 0.98 -7.20 -28.65
N SER A 60 1.53 -7.38 -29.86
CA SER A 60 2.27 -8.60 -30.23
C SER A 60 3.49 -8.87 -29.34
N GLY A 61 4.16 -7.82 -28.81
CA GLY A 61 5.31 -7.96 -27.90
C GLY A 61 4.96 -8.68 -26.59
N TRP A 62 3.71 -8.60 -26.15
CA TRP A 62 3.26 -9.31 -24.95
C TRP A 62 3.37 -10.83 -25.05
N LYS A 63 3.27 -11.43 -26.27
CA LYS A 63 3.31 -12.89 -26.44
C LYS A 63 4.67 -13.48 -26.03
N GLU A 64 5.75 -12.84 -26.44
CA GLU A 64 7.11 -13.26 -26.09
C GLU A 64 7.38 -13.00 -24.61
N THR A 65 7.10 -11.79 -24.13
CA THR A 65 7.28 -11.40 -22.75
C THR A 65 6.47 -12.29 -21.78
N ALA A 66 5.22 -12.60 -22.12
CA ALA A 66 4.40 -13.49 -21.31
C ALA A 66 4.99 -14.91 -21.20
N ARG A 67 5.57 -15.42 -22.30
CA ARG A 67 6.25 -16.72 -22.30
C ARG A 67 7.49 -16.70 -21.43
N GLU A 68 8.31 -15.66 -21.56
CA GLU A 68 9.56 -15.51 -20.80
C GLU A 68 9.31 -15.44 -19.29
N TYR A 69 8.32 -14.64 -18.85
CA TYR A 69 8.04 -14.41 -17.43
C TYR A 69 6.95 -15.34 -16.87
N GLY A 70 6.43 -16.29 -17.63
CA GLY A 70 5.44 -17.27 -17.19
C GLY A 70 4.07 -16.64 -16.90
N PHE A 71 3.66 -15.66 -17.69
CA PHE A 71 2.34 -15.04 -17.59
C PHE A 71 1.33 -15.72 -18.50
N ARG A 72 0.10 -15.87 -18.01
CA ARG A 72 -1.06 -16.26 -18.81
C ARG A 72 -1.65 -15.04 -19.50
N LEU A 73 -1.78 -15.09 -20.81
CA LEU A 73 -2.55 -14.11 -21.58
C LEU A 73 -4.04 -14.43 -21.50
N VAL A 74 -4.82 -13.46 -21.03
CA VAL A 74 -6.28 -13.55 -20.98
C VAL A 74 -6.84 -12.68 -22.09
N GLN A 75 -7.56 -13.30 -23.03
CA GLN A 75 -8.20 -12.60 -24.14
C GLN A 75 -9.40 -11.82 -23.64
N ALA A 76 -9.38 -10.53 -23.81
CA ALA A 76 -10.53 -9.65 -23.64
C ALA A 76 -11.11 -9.36 -25.04
N SER A 77 -12.17 -10.08 -25.42
CA SER A 77 -12.81 -9.88 -26.72
C SER A 77 -13.70 -8.65 -26.68
N SER A 78 -13.39 -7.66 -27.51
CA SER A 78 -14.24 -6.48 -27.65
C SER A 78 -15.41 -6.81 -28.58
N TYR A 79 -16.60 -6.95 -28.02
CA TYR A 79 -17.86 -7.11 -28.80
C TYR A 79 -18.38 -5.79 -29.36
N ALA A 80 -17.79 -4.65 -28.96
CA ALA A 80 -18.07 -3.32 -29.51
C ALA A 80 -16.83 -2.43 -29.34
N SER A 81 -16.46 -1.70 -30.38
CA SER A 81 -15.30 -0.80 -30.37
C SER A 81 -15.46 0.28 -29.26
N GLY A 82 -14.40 0.53 -28.50
CA GLY A 82 -14.33 1.60 -27.52
C GLY A 82 -14.94 1.29 -26.13
N LYS A 83 -15.11 0.02 -25.75
CA LYS A 83 -15.61 -0.35 -24.41
C LYS A 83 -14.53 -0.99 -23.54
N ASN A 84 -14.60 -0.78 -22.22
CA ASN A 84 -13.71 -1.24 -21.15
C ASN A 84 -13.74 -2.77 -20.96
N THR A 85 -13.64 -3.54 -22.05
CA THR A 85 -13.79 -5.00 -22.01
C THR A 85 -12.63 -5.65 -21.26
N THR A 86 -11.42 -5.10 -21.43
CA THR A 86 -10.21 -5.55 -20.75
C THR A 86 -10.30 -5.29 -19.27
N ASP A 87 -10.77 -4.10 -18.87
CA ASP A 87 -10.94 -3.70 -17.47
C ASP A 87 -11.94 -4.61 -16.77
N ILE A 88 -13.08 -4.86 -17.42
CA ILE A 88 -14.13 -5.75 -16.90
C ILE A 88 -13.60 -7.18 -16.73
N ALA A 89 -12.87 -7.71 -17.70
CA ALA A 89 -12.28 -9.06 -17.63
C ALA A 89 -11.28 -9.16 -16.45
N LEU A 90 -10.42 -8.15 -16.27
CA LEU A 90 -9.50 -8.09 -15.15
C LEU A 90 -10.23 -8.03 -13.82
N VAL A 91 -11.26 -7.17 -13.70
CA VAL A 91 -12.04 -7.02 -12.45
C VAL A 91 -12.76 -8.30 -12.08
N ILE A 92 -13.43 -8.97 -13.03
CA ILE A 92 -14.13 -10.24 -12.77
C ILE A 92 -13.15 -11.30 -12.26
N ASP A 93 -12.03 -11.46 -12.96
CA ASP A 93 -11.02 -12.44 -12.62
C ASP A 93 -10.35 -12.14 -11.27
N ALA A 94 -10.09 -10.86 -10.98
CA ALA A 94 -9.59 -10.42 -9.67
C ALA A 94 -10.55 -10.77 -8.53
N MET A 95 -11.86 -10.61 -8.75
CA MET A 95 -12.89 -10.97 -7.76
C MET A 95 -12.98 -12.48 -7.55
N ASP A 96 -12.81 -13.28 -8.59
CA ASP A 96 -12.75 -14.75 -8.47
C ASP A 96 -11.50 -15.19 -7.68
N ILE A 97 -10.33 -14.61 -7.98
CA ILE A 97 -9.09 -14.87 -7.24
C ILE A 97 -9.23 -14.46 -5.77
N LEU A 98 -9.89 -13.32 -5.50
CA LEU A 98 -10.15 -12.85 -4.15
C LEU A 98 -11.03 -13.83 -3.36
N ARG A 99 -12.08 -14.35 -4.00
CA ARG A 99 -12.99 -15.36 -3.41
C ARG A 99 -12.27 -16.68 -3.13
N ASP A 100 -11.35 -17.10 -4.00
CA ASP A 100 -10.59 -18.34 -3.84
C ASP A 100 -9.66 -18.33 -2.62
N GLY A 101 -9.28 -17.16 -2.11
CA GLY A 101 -8.52 -17.00 -0.87
C GLY A 101 -7.08 -17.55 -0.90
N ARG A 102 -6.50 -17.73 -2.10
CA ARG A 102 -5.17 -18.35 -2.28
C ARG A 102 -4.02 -17.35 -2.34
N VAL A 103 -4.30 -16.07 -2.20
CA VAL A 103 -3.30 -14.99 -2.24
C VAL A 103 -3.48 -14.04 -1.07
N ASP A 104 -2.39 -13.41 -0.66
CA ASP A 104 -2.36 -12.43 0.44
C ASP A 104 -2.31 -10.99 -0.09
N CYS A 105 -1.98 -10.86 -1.37
CA CYS A 105 -1.68 -9.58 -1.98
C CYS A 105 -2.04 -9.59 -3.47
N PHE A 106 -2.51 -8.44 -3.95
CA PHE A 106 -2.68 -8.18 -5.38
C PHE A 106 -1.70 -7.13 -5.85
N CYS A 107 -1.11 -7.33 -7.02
CA CYS A 107 -0.40 -6.29 -7.75
C CYS A 107 -1.22 -5.88 -8.97
N LEU A 108 -1.81 -4.69 -8.93
CA LEU A 108 -2.56 -4.10 -10.03
C LEU A 108 -1.61 -3.23 -10.85
N VAL A 109 -1.38 -3.64 -12.08
CA VAL A 109 -0.50 -2.94 -13.03
C VAL A 109 -1.38 -2.20 -14.03
N ALA A 110 -1.76 -0.98 -13.67
CA ALA A 110 -2.69 -0.14 -14.42
C ALA A 110 -2.57 1.32 -14.03
N SER A 111 -3.00 2.22 -14.90
CA SER A 111 -3.04 3.67 -14.66
C SER A 111 -4.44 4.26 -14.68
N ASP A 112 -5.46 3.44 -14.95
CA ASP A 112 -6.85 3.89 -15.01
C ASP A 112 -7.48 3.98 -13.61
N GLY A 113 -8.20 5.08 -13.37
CA GLY A 113 -8.94 5.32 -12.13
C GLY A 113 -10.10 4.35 -11.90
N ASP A 114 -10.59 3.71 -12.94
CA ASP A 114 -11.71 2.77 -12.88
C ASP A 114 -11.37 1.51 -12.09
N TYR A 115 -10.10 1.23 -11.86
CA TYR A 115 -9.65 0.17 -10.95
C TYR A 115 -9.69 0.55 -9.46
N ASN A 116 -10.03 1.81 -9.12
CA ASN A 116 -10.11 2.24 -7.72
C ASN A 116 -11.12 1.42 -6.88
N PRO A 117 -12.35 1.12 -7.34
CA PRO A 117 -13.29 0.28 -6.59
C PRO A 117 -12.74 -1.13 -6.33
N LEU A 118 -12.02 -1.72 -7.30
CA LEU A 118 -11.38 -3.02 -7.15
C LEU A 118 -10.33 -2.99 -6.04
N ALA A 119 -9.42 -1.99 -6.07
CA ALA A 119 -8.39 -1.83 -5.05
C ALA A 119 -8.99 -1.66 -3.64
N GLN A 120 -10.07 -0.88 -3.51
CA GLN A 120 -10.81 -0.72 -2.26
C GLN A 120 -11.41 -2.06 -1.79
N ARG A 121 -12.08 -2.79 -2.68
CA ARG A 121 -12.72 -4.08 -2.37
C ARG A 121 -11.73 -5.13 -1.90
N ILE A 122 -10.54 -5.20 -2.53
CA ILE A 122 -9.47 -6.11 -2.10
C ILE A 122 -8.99 -5.74 -0.68
N ARG A 123 -8.82 -4.45 -0.40
CA ARG A 123 -8.42 -4.00 0.95
C ARG A 123 -9.48 -4.22 2.01
N GLU A 124 -10.75 -4.07 1.67
CA GLU A 124 -11.87 -4.40 2.57
C GLU A 124 -11.88 -5.88 2.97
N ALA A 125 -11.42 -6.75 2.08
CA ALA A 125 -11.21 -8.16 2.37
C ALA A 125 -9.96 -8.46 3.22
N GLY A 126 -9.23 -7.41 3.64
CA GLY A 126 -8.03 -7.53 4.49
C GLY A 126 -6.72 -7.77 3.75
N LEU A 127 -6.73 -7.85 2.41
CA LEU A 127 -5.54 -8.11 1.61
C LEU A 127 -4.77 -6.83 1.29
N LYS A 128 -3.50 -6.97 0.90
CA LYS A 128 -2.67 -5.87 0.42
C LYS A 128 -2.88 -5.61 -1.06
N VAL A 129 -2.72 -4.35 -1.47
CA VAL A 129 -2.72 -3.96 -2.88
C VAL A 129 -1.43 -3.22 -3.19
N LEU A 130 -0.64 -3.77 -4.09
CA LEU A 130 0.48 -3.11 -4.75
C LEU A 130 -0.06 -2.49 -6.04
N GLY A 131 0.24 -1.23 -6.28
CA GLY A 131 -0.09 -0.55 -7.53
C GLY A 131 1.17 -0.24 -8.33
N TYR A 132 1.12 -0.42 -9.62
CA TYR A 132 2.15 0.01 -10.55
C TYR A 132 1.49 0.74 -11.72
N GLY A 133 1.90 1.99 -11.97
CA GLY A 133 1.30 2.78 -13.03
C GLY A 133 2.10 4.05 -13.34
N GLU A 134 1.64 4.80 -14.31
CA GLU A 134 2.29 6.04 -14.76
C GLU A 134 1.98 7.23 -13.85
N GLY A 135 2.73 8.34 -14.02
CA GLY A 135 2.54 9.57 -13.25
C GLY A 135 1.17 10.24 -13.43
N LYS A 136 0.45 9.90 -14.52
CA LYS A 136 -0.94 10.35 -14.78
C LYS A 136 -1.99 9.61 -13.97
N THR A 137 -1.63 8.52 -13.27
CA THR A 137 -2.57 7.71 -12.48
C THR A 137 -3.31 8.58 -11.47
N PRO A 138 -4.66 8.50 -11.41
CA PRO A 138 -5.45 9.28 -10.47
C PRO A 138 -5.08 9.03 -9.02
N VAL A 139 -5.05 10.10 -8.22
CA VAL A 139 -4.69 10.05 -6.79
C VAL A 139 -5.62 9.11 -6.00
N SER A 140 -6.88 8.95 -6.44
CA SER A 140 -7.84 8.02 -5.84
C SER A 140 -7.35 6.58 -5.88
N LEU A 141 -6.90 6.10 -7.06
CA LEU A 141 -6.34 4.75 -7.20
C LEU A 141 -5.04 4.60 -6.40
N ILE A 142 -4.14 5.58 -6.47
CA ILE A 142 -2.88 5.56 -5.72
C ILE A 142 -3.14 5.41 -4.22
N ARG A 143 -4.09 6.18 -3.66
CA ARG A 143 -4.46 6.11 -2.24
C ARG A 143 -5.14 4.81 -1.84
N SER A 144 -5.78 4.13 -2.78
CA SER A 144 -6.40 2.83 -2.54
C SER A 144 -5.40 1.68 -2.55
N CYS A 145 -4.19 1.88 -3.06
CA CYS A 145 -3.11 0.91 -2.94
C CYS A 145 -2.42 1.00 -1.58
N SER A 146 -1.94 -0.15 -1.09
CA SER A 146 -1.07 -0.21 0.11
C SER A 146 0.30 0.39 -0.19
N VAL A 147 0.79 0.14 -1.41
CA VAL A 147 2.04 0.70 -1.98
C VAL A 147 1.78 0.99 -3.45
N PHE A 148 2.39 2.05 -3.98
CA PHE A 148 2.30 2.39 -5.40
C PHE A 148 3.69 2.74 -5.96
N LEU A 149 4.06 2.16 -7.12
CA LEU A 149 5.28 2.46 -7.86
C LEU A 149 4.93 3.17 -9.16
N TYR A 150 5.63 4.28 -9.42
CA TYR A 150 5.48 5.01 -10.68
C TYR A 150 6.44 4.48 -11.75
N ALA A 151 5.91 4.09 -12.91
CA ALA A 151 6.65 3.54 -14.04
C ALA A 151 7.61 4.55 -14.70
N ASP A 152 7.25 5.84 -14.70
CA ASP A 152 7.89 6.91 -15.47
C ASP A 152 8.81 7.82 -14.63
N ARG A 153 8.94 7.59 -13.34
CA ARG A 153 9.82 8.39 -12.49
C ARG A 153 11.20 7.72 -12.38
N LYS A 154 12.23 8.40 -12.90
CA LYS A 154 13.65 7.97 -12.85
C LYS A 154 14.19 7.77 -11.43
N GLU A 155 13.58 8.36 -10.42
CA GLU A 155 13.76 8.02 -9.03
C GLU A 155 12.56 7.17 -8.60
N ASN A 156 12.79 5.87 -8.39
CA ASN A 156 11.82 4.94 -7.82
C ASN A 156 11.46 5.33 -6.37
N LYS A 157 10.80 6.48 -6.22
CA LYS A 157 10.11 6.82 -4.99
C LYS A 157 8.81 6.03 -4.96
N THR A 158 8.93 4.78 -4.55
CA THR A 158 7.78 4.02 -4.04
C THR A 158 7.08 4.89 -2.99
N LEU A 159 5.76 4.80 -2.88
CA LEU A 159 5.04 5.38 -1.73
C LEU A 159 5.66 4.96 -0.39
N GLU A 160 6.43 3.86 -0.37
CA GLU A 160 7.27 3.41 0.76
C GLU A 160 8.30 4.45 1.25
N ASN A 161 8.67 5.42 0.40
CA ASN A 161 9.57 6.51 0.77
C ASN A 161 8.84 7.85 0.91
N THR A 162 7.51 7.86 0.82
CA THR A 162 6.74 9.08 1.09
C THR A 162 6.56 9.28 2.60
N PRO A 163 6.53 10.53 3.07
CA PRO A 163 6.22 10.84 4.46
C PRO A 163 4.93 10.17 4.96
N ASP A 164 3.88 10.12 4.13
CA ASP A 164 2.60 9.52 4.47
C ASP A 164 2.67 8.00 4.62
N PHE A 165 3.47 7.34 3.81
CA PHE A 165 3.74 5.91 3.97
C PHE A 165 4.39 5.62 5.33
N PHE A 166 5.45 6.38 5.69
CA PHE A 166 6.11 6.18 6.98
C PHE A 166 5.19 6.48 8.16
N ILE A 167 4.36 7.51 8.05
CA ILE A 167 3.35 7.83 9.07
C ILE A 167 2.39 6.65 9.28
N ARG A 168 1.82 6.10 8.20
CA ARG A 168 0.88 4.97 8.27
C ARG A 168 1.54 3.70 8.79
N ARG A 169 2.72 3.38 8.29
CA ARG A 169 3.47 2.18 8.70
C ARG A 169 3.83 2.22 10.18
N ASP A 170 4.26 3.38 10.66
CA ASP A 170 4.81 3.56 11.99
C ASP A 170 3.76 4.08 13.00
N MET A 171 2.46 4.06 12.65
CA MET A 171 1.37 4.57 13.50
C MET A 171 1.34 3.89 14.87
N GLU A 172 1.50 2.56 14.91
CA GLU A 172 1.54 1.82 16.16
C GLU A 172 2.71 2.22 17.07
N PHE A 173 3.86 2.60 16.48
CA PHE A 173 4.99 3.12 17.26
C PHE A 173 4.67 4.47 17.88
N PHE A 174 3.95 5.34 17.17
CA PHE A 174 3.51 6.63 17.72
C PHE A 174 2.52 6.43 18.85
N ASP A 175 1.56 5.50 18.69
CA ASP A 175 0.58 5.17 19.72
C ASP A 175 1.27 4.58 20.96
N LYS A 176 2.18 3.62 20.79
CA LYS A 176 2.96 3.02 21.89
C LYS A 176 3.86 4.05 22.60
N ALA A 177 4.52 4.91 21.82
CA ALA A 177 5.38 5.95 22.41
C ALA A 177 4.59 6.98 23.23
N PHE A 178 3.39 7.34 22.76
CA PHE A 178 2.47 8.18 23.50
C PHE A 178 2.03 7.49 24.80
N GLN A 179 1.56 6.23 24.73
CA GLN A 179 1.11 5.46 25.90
C GLN A 179 2.21 5.30 26.94
N GLN A 180 3.44 4.96 26.54
CA GLN A 180 4.58 4.85 27.46
C GLN A 180 4.96 6.18 28.12
N ALA A 181 4.78 7.29 27.39
CA ALA A 181 5.09 8.59 27.91
C ALA A 181 3.94 9.19 28.76
N ALA A 182 2.71 8.69 28.56
CA ALA A 182 1.52 9.19 29.22
C ALA A 182 1.47 8.86 30.71
N ASP A 183 1.89 7.65 31.07
CA ASP A 183 1.87 7.19 32.48
C ASP A 183 0.55 7.55 33.19
N GLY A 184 -0.58 7.28 32.52
CA GLY A 184 -1.94 7.60 33.00
C GLY A 184 -2.41 9.05 32.82
N LYS A 185 -1.62 9.94 32.24
CA LYS A 185 -1.99 11.33 31.97
C LYS A 185 -2.66 11.47 30.60
N GLU A 186 -3.65 12.36 30.51
CA GLU A 186 -4.31 12.67 29.24
C GLU A 186 -3.42 13.52 28.31
N GLU A 187 -2.64 14.42 28.88
CA GLU A 187 -1.72 15.31 28.15
C GLU A 187 -0.27 14.93 28.40
N VAL A 188 0.46 14.73 27.32
CA VAL A 188 1.83 14.24 27.34
C VAL A 188 2.77 15.21 26.65
N SER A 189 3.83 15.61 27.33
CA SER A 189 4.84 16.51 26.79
C SER A 189 5.51 15.89 25.54
N LEU A 190 5.71 16.71 24.50
CA LEU A 190 6.45 16.32 23.31
C LEU A 190 7.87 15.83 23.59
N SER A 191 8.50 16.33 24.65
CA SER A 191 9.83 15.87 25.09
C SER A 191 9.81 14.41 25.56
N LEU A 192 8.82 14.04 26.38
CA LEU A 192 8.66 12.67 26.87
C LEU A 192 8.36 11.70 25.73
N ILE A 193 7.45 12.09 24.84
CA ILE A 193 7.14 11.29 23.64
C ILE A 193 8.41 11.10 22.78
N GLY A 194 9.17 12.18 22.56
CA GLY A 194 10.43 12.13 21.82
C GLY A 194 11.48 11.21 22.45
N GLY A 195 11.53 11.18 23.80
CA GLY A 195 12.35 10.24 24.54
C GLY A 195 11.94 8.78 24.34
N SER A 196 10.63 8.48 24.44
CA SER A 196 10.07 7.14 24.20
C SER A 196 10.31 6.69 22.75
N LEU A 197 10.07 7.55 21.76
CA LEU A 197 10.34 7.25 20.35
C LEU A 197 11.81 6.91 20.11
N LYS A 198 12.75 7.64 20.69
CA LYS A 198 14.18 7.36 20.54
C LYS A 198 14.60 6.04 21.19
N LYS A 199 14.00 5.70 22.34
CA LYS A 199 14.25 4.41 23.01
C LYS A 199 13.75 3.23 22.16
N MET A 200 12.55 3.36 21.59
CA MET A 200 11.94 2.31 20.75
C MET A 200 12.56 2.23 19.36
N MET A 201 12.99 3.37 18.81
CA MET A 201 13.55 3.50 17.48
C MET A 201 14.80 4.40 17.53
N PRO A 202 16.00 3.84 17.78
CA PRO A 202 17.24 4.65 17.91
C PRO A 202 17.58 5.52 16.69
N LYS A 203 17.13 5.10 15.50
CA LYS A 203 17.32 5.84 14.23
C LYS A 203 16.14 6.76 13.88
N PHE A 204 15.24 7.05 14.82
CA PHE A 204 14.09 7.94 14.61
C PHE A 204 14.53 9.34 14.19
N LYS A 205 14.00 9.82 13.07
CA LYS A 205 14.21 11.18 12.56
C LYS A 205 12.89 11.74 12.04
N VAL A 206 12.43 12.84 12.60
CA VAL A 206 11.17 13.52 12.21
C VAL A 206 11.16 13.88 10.71
N LYS A 207 12.32 14.21 10.14
CA LYS A 207 12.48 14.53 8.71
C LYS A 207 12.03 13.39 7.78
N ARG A 208 12.12 12.12 8.21
CA ARG A 208 11.65 10.95 7.45
C ARG A 208 10.14 11.03 7.18
N TYR A 209 9.41 11.66 8.07
CA TYR A 209 7.95 11.85 7.99
C TYR A 209 7.56 13.19 7.36
N GLY A 210 8.51 13.86 6.69
CA GLY A 210 8.30 15.14 6.03
C GLY A 210 8.00 16.31 6.98
N CYS A 211 8.33 16.16 8.26
CA CYS A 211 8.06 17.16 9.28
C CYS A 211 9.36 17.82 9.79
N LYS A 212 9.28 19.10 10.19
CA LYS A 212 10.41 19.82 10.78
C LYS A 212 10.54 19.54 12.28
N THR A 213 9.43 19.32 12.97
CA THR A 213 9.37 19.11 14.42
C THR A 213 8.45 17.95 14.77
N LEU A 214 8.59 17.42 16.00
CA LEU A 214 7.74 16.35 16.52
C LEU A 214 6.28 16.82 16.64
N GLY A 215 6.06 18.08 17.06
CA GLY A 215 4.72 18.68 17.09
C GLY A 215 4.05 18.66 15.72
N LYS A 216 4.77 19.05 14.65
CA LYS A 216 4.25 18.98 13.27
C LYS A 216 3.97 17.56 12.80
N LEU A 217 4.68 16.56 13.32
CA LEU A 217 4.37 15.16 13.04
C LEU A 217 3.06 14.76 13.72
N TYR A 218 2.89 15.02 15.01
CA TYR A 218 1.67 14.68 15.74
C TYR A 218 0.44 15.45 15.26
N GLU A 219 0.59 16.69 14.78
CA GLU A 219 -0.49 17.45 14.12
C GLU A 219 -1.06 16.73 12.88
N ARG A 220 -0.23 15.96 12.16
CA ARG A 220 -0.65 15.16 11.00
C ARG A 220 -1.29 13.81 11.37
N LEU A 221 -1.16 13.38 12.62
CA LEU A 221 -1.79 12.17 13.10
C LEU A 221 -3.23 12.49 13.50
N GLU A 222 -4.21 11.97 12.75
CA GLU A 222 -5.64 12.29 12.92
C GLU A 222 -6.17 11.99 14.32
N ARG A 223 -5.51 11.08 15.07
CA ARG A 223 -5.90 10.63 16.41
C ARG A 223 -5.48 11.56 17.53
N TYR A 224 -4.64 12.56 17.24
CA TYR A 224 -4.02 13.41 18.25
C TYR A 224 -4.34 14.87 17.99
N GLU A 225 -4.29 15.66 19.05
CA GLU A 225 -4.32 17.11 19.00
C GLU A 225 -3.18 17.72 19.82
N LEU A 226 -2.69 18.86 19.37
CA LEU A 226 -1.62 19.57 20.03
C LEU A 226 -2.17 20.46 21.15
N VAL A 227 -1.49 20.44 22.28
CA VAL A 227 -1.71 21.40 23.37
C VAL A 227 -0.67 22.52 23.24
N MET A 228 -1.15 23.73 23.10
CA MET A 228 -0.33 24.93 22.88
C MET A 228 -0.07 25.66 24.19
N THR A 229 1.13 26.23 24.31
CA THR A 229 1.42 27.18 25.39
C THR A 229 0.77 28.52 25.11
N GLU A 230 0.73 29.42 26.12
CA GLU A 230 0.28 30.82 25.97
C GLU A 230 1.04 31.57 24.85
N LYS A 231 2.25 31.15 24.54
CA LYS A 231 3.09 31.70 23.45
C LYS A 231 2.85 31.07 22.10
N GLY A 232 1.81 30.22 21.94
CA GLY A 232 1.45 29.58 20.68
C GLY A 232 2.44 28.49 20.18
N VAL A 233 3.24 27.93 21.11
CA VAL A 233 4.17 26.84 20.79
C VAL A 233 3.57 25.53 21.28
N ALA A 234 3.59 24.48 20.40
CA ALA A 234 3.14 23.14 20.79
C ALA A 234 4.06 22.56 21.88
N SER A 235 3.51 22.27 23.05
CA SER A 235 4.25 21.77 24.23
C SER A 235 3.90 20.32 24.55
N ALA A 236 2.66 19.93 24.33
CA ALA A 236 2.15 18.61 24.65
C ALA A 236 1.20 18.09 23.56
N VAL A 237 0.79 16.85 23.72
CA VAL A 237 -0.13 16.13 22.83
C VAL A 237 -1.16 15.42 23.70
N ARG A 238 -2.41 15.39 23.27
CA ARG A 238 -3.44 14.51 23.83
C ARG A 238 -4.15 13.72 22.74
N MET A 239 -4.73 12.58 23.10
CA MET A 239 -5.59 11.85 22.18
C MET A 239 -6.92 12.56 22.02
N LYS A 240 -7.41 12.69 20.79
CA LYS A 240 -8.78 13.16 20.54
C LYS A 240 -9.76 12.17 21.17
N GLY A 241 -10.67 12.65 21.99
CA GLY A 241 -11.73 11.82 22.57
C GLY A 241 -12.50 11.10 21.48
N ARG A 242 -12.82 9.83 21.69
CA ARG A 242 -13.81 9.14 20.87
C ARG A 242 -15.11 9.94 21.03
N ALA A 243 -15.61 10.52 19.93
CA ALA A 243 -16.96 11.05 19.91
C ALA A 243 -17.90 9.96 20.39
N VAL A 244 -18.47 10.13 21.59
CA VAL A 244 -19.55 9.27 22.07
C VAL A 244 -20.67 9.46 21.07
N ARG A 245 -20.97 8.43 20.28
CA ARG A 245 -22.21 8.40 19.52
C ARG A 245 -23.32 8.41 20.56
N GLN A 246 -24.00 9.53 20.68
CA GLN A 246 -25.29 9.59 21.34
C GLN A 246 -26.23 8.75 20.47
N GLU A 247 -26.77 7.71 21.10
CA GLU A 247 -27.88 6.90 20.58
C GLU A 247 -29.15 7.75 20.41
#